data_f7d2a85da8f9369417f402bef418f077
#
_entry.id   f7d2a85da8f9369417f402bef418f077
#
_cell.length_a   1.000
_cell.length_b   1.000
_cell.length_c   1.000
_cell.angle_alpha   90.00
_cell.angle_beta   90.00
_cell.angle_gamma   90.00
#
_symmetry.space_group_name_H-M   'P 1'
#
loop_
_entity.id
_entity.type
_entity.pdbx_description
1 polymer ?
#
loop_
_entity_poly.entity_id
_entity_poly.type
_entity_poly.pdbx_seq_one_letter_code
_entity_poly.pdbx_strand_id
1 'polypeptide(L)'
;MVAVGRGRDTATDTLFSDYARRCTWPIRLVEVQAKDSVPPERRKAAEADLLLASVPAGAVVAALDERGRDLTSPEFARRLEGWRDQGHRGAAFLIGGADGLDERACAAAGLHLAFGRQTWPHRLVRVMLAEQLYRATTILAGHPYHRA
;
A
#
# COMPACT_ATOMS: atom_id res chain seq x y z
N MET A 1 -1.16 -2.52 -5.05
CA MET A 1 -0.57 -1.29 -4.52
C MET A 1 -0.51 -0.26 -5.62
N VAL A 2 -0.81 1.00 -5.34
CA VAL A 2 -0.62 2.12 -6.25
C VAL A 2 0.31 3.12 -5.55
N ALA A 3 1.44 3.40 -6.15
CA ALA A 3 2.51 4.15 -5.49
C ALA A 3 3.06 5.26 -6.38
N VAL A 4 3.31 6.43 -5.79
CA VAL A 4 4.02 7.52 -6.45
C VAL A 4 5.51 7.17 -6.57
N GLY A 5 6.10 7.54 -7.69
CA GLY A 5 7.51 7.39 -7.99
C GLY A 5 7.80 6.25 -8.94
N ARG A 6 8.56 6.57 -9.98
CA ARG A 6 9.13 5.65 -10.95
C ARG A 6 10.64 5.56 -10.73
N GLY A 7 11.19 4.45 -11.09
CA GLY A 7 12.63 4.25 -11.05
C GLY A 7 12.97 2.86 -10.54
N ARG A 8 14.14 2.38 -10.91
CA ARG A 8 14.64 1.07 -10.50
C ARG A 8 15.50 1.21 -9.26
N ASP A 9 15.21 0.38 -8.28
CA ASP A 9 16.10 0.09 -7.16
C ASP A 9 16.13 -1.43 -7.02
N THR A 10 17.18 -2.04 -7.55
CA THR A 10 17.28 -3.50 -7.67
C THR A 10 17.09 -4.22 -6.33
N ALA A 11 17.55 -3.64 -5.22
CA ALA A 11 17.44 -4.27 -3.90
C ALA A 11 15.98 -4.30 -3.42
N THR A 12 15.29 -3.15 -3.42
CA THR A 12 13.89 -3.08 -2.98
C THR A 12 12.95 -3.80 -3.96
N ASP A 13 13.21 -3.73 -5.27
CA ASP A 13 12.42 -4.43 -6.29
C ASP A 13 12.54 -5.94 -6.16
N THR A 14 13.74 -6.45 -5.84
CA THR A 14 13.96 -7.89 -5.60
C THR A 14 13.20 -8.37 -4.37
N LEU A 15 13.29 -7.63 -3.24
CA LEU A 15 12.57 -7.98 -2.01
C LEU A 15 11.05 -7.91 -2.20
N PHE A 16 10.56 -6.86 -2.85
CA PHE A 16 9.15 -6.74 -3.18
C PHE A 16 8.65 -7.94 -3.99
N SER A 17 9.39 -8.28 -5.05
CA SER A 17 9.04 -9.39 -5.94
C SER A 17 9.05 -10.75 -5.23
N ASP A 18 9.98 -10.94 -4.29
CA ASP A 18 10.03 -12.18 -3.50
C ASP A 18 8.78 -12.33 -2.63
N TYR A 19 8.40 -11.32 -1.87
CA TYR A 19 7.19 -11.36 -1.06
C TYR A 19 5.92 -11.45 -1.91
N ALA A 20 5.84 -10.71 -3.01
CA ALA A 20 4.70 -10.75 -3.91
C ALA A 20 4.48 -12.15 -4.52
N ARG A 21 5.56 -12.85 -4.89
CA ARG A 21 5.51 -14.23 -5.42
C ARG A 21 5.07 -15.25 -4.36
N ARG A 22 5.48 -15.06 -3.10
CA ARG A 22 5.15 -15.96 -1.97
C ARG A 22 3.75 -15.75 -1.45
N CYS A 23 3.18 -14.56 -1.65
CA CYS A 23 1.82 -14.23 -1.22
C CYS A 23 0.80 -15.03 -2.04
N THR A 24 -0.14 -15.69 -1.36
CA THR A 24 -1.23 -16.42 -2.04
C THR A 24 -2.24 -15.50 -2.70
N TRP A 25 -2.32 -14.23 -2.27
CA TRP A 25 -3.10 -13.21 -2.94
C TRP A 25 -2.25 -12.48 -3.99
N PRO A 26 -2.76 -12.27 -5.20
CA PRO A 26 -1.98 -11.59 -6.24
C PRO A 26 -1.72 -10.13 -5.84
N ILE A 27 -0.44 -9.78 -5.70
CA ILE A 27 0.00 -8.42 -5.43
C ILE A 27 0.45 -7.77 -6.74
N ARG A 28 -0.17 -6.66 -7.10
CA ARG A 28 0.22 -5.82 -8.24
C ARG A 28 0.73 -4.48 -7.75
N LEU A 29 1.83 -4.02 -8.32
CA LEU A 29 2.36 -2.67 -8.11
C LEU A 29 2.08 -1.85 -9.37
N VAL A 30 1.37 -0.75 -9.20
CA VAL A 30 1.16 0.27 -10.24
C VAL A 30 1.91 1.52 -9.80
N GLU A 31 2.88 1.94 -10.58
CA GLU A 31 3.66 3.14 -10.31
C GLU A 31 3.09 4.31 -11.12
N VAL A 32 2.84 5.41 -10.42
CA VAL A 32 2.36 6.67 -11.02
C VAL A 32 3.34 7.79 -10.73
N GLN A 33 3.41 8.77 -11.61
CA GLN A 33 4.24 9.95 -11.43
C GLN A 33 3.63 11.11 -12.19
N ALA A 34 3.49 12.26 -11.55
CA ALA A 34 3.14 13.49 -12.22
C ALA A 34 4.21 13.84 -13.27
N LYS A 35 3.79 14.47 -14.38
CA LYS A 35 4.72 14.95 -15.40
C LYS A 35 5.66 16.00 -14.81
N ASP A 36 6.90 16.05 -15.31
CA ASP A 36 7.89 17.03 -14.84
C ASP A 36 7.47 18.47 -15.11
N SER A 37 6.59 18.68 -16.11
CA SER A 37 5.99 19.98 -16.42
C SER A 37 4.97 20.47 -15.39
N VAL A 38 4.53 19.63 -14.45
CA VAL A 38 3.60 20.03 -13.39
C VAL A 38 4.37 20.83 -12.33
N PRO A 39 3.93 22.07 -12.02
CA PRO A 39 4.55 22.88 -10.99
C PRO A 39 4.58 22.16 -9.63
N PRO A 40 5.64 22.36 -8.82
CA PRO A 40 5.80 21.65 -7.54
C PRO A 40 4.58 21.75 -6.62
N GLU A 41 3.97 22.93 -6.53
CA GLU A 41 2.78 23.20 -5.70
C GLU A 41 1.52 22.44 -6.15
N ARG A 42 1.47 21.98 -7.40
CA ARG A 42 0.37 21.18 -7.97
C ARG A 42 0.70 19.71 -8.09
N ARG A 43 1.95 19.33 -7.86
CA ARG A 43 2.42 17.95 -8.09
C ARG A 43 1.67 16.95 -7.21
N LYS A 44 1.54 17.23 -5.93
CA LYS A 44 0.84 16.37 -4.98
C LYS A 44 -0.63 16.12 -5.39
N ALA A 45 -1.32 17.17 -5.85
CA ALA A 45 -2.70 17.05 -6.34
C ALA A 45 -2.78 16.23 -7.64
N ALA A 46 -1.86 16.43 -8.59
CA ALA A 46 -1.80 15.66 -9.82
C ALA A 46 -1.47 14.17 -9.57
N GLU A 47 -0.61 13.88 -8.60
CA GLU A 47 -0.32 12.51 -8.16
C GLU A 47 -1.53 11.84 -7.53
N ALA A 48 -2.32 12.58 -6.74
CA ALA A 48 -3.56 12.07 -6.18
C ALA A 48 -4.56 11.65 -7.27
N ASP A 49 -4.70 12.46 -8.33
CA ASP A 49 -5.57 12.11 -9.46
C ASP A 49 -5.12 10.80 -10.13
N LEU A 50 -3.82 10.62 -10.33
CA LEU A 50 -3.25 9.39 -10.89
C LEU A 50 -3.42 8.18 -9.97
N LEU A 51 -3.19 8.36 -8.66
CA LEU A 51 -3.40 7.31 -7.67
C LEU A 51 -4.85 6.83 -7.67
N LEU A 52 -5.80 7.76 -7.58
CA LEU A 52 -7.23 7.46 -7.52
C LEU A 52 -7.74 6.85 -8.83
N ALA A 53 -7.29 7.35 -9.98
CA ALA A 53 -7.62 6.78 -11.29
C ALA A 53 -7.10 5.34 -11.47
N SER A 54 -6.08 4.95 -10.71
CA SER A 54 -5.50 3.60 -10.77
C SER A 54 -6.14 2.61 -9.79
N VAL A 55 -7.12 3.05 -8.99
CA VAL A 55 -7.85 2.17 -8.07
C VAL A 55 -8.79 1.26 -8.86
N PRO A 56 -8.69 -0.07 -8.71
CA PRO A 56 -9.63 -0.98 -9.38
C PRO A 56 -11.07 -0.81 -8.88
N ALA A 57 -12.02 -0.92 -9.77
CA ALA A 57 -13.44 -0.86 -9.42
C ALA A 57 -13.81 -1.93 -8.37
N GLY A 58 -14.48 -1.52 -7.30
CA GLY A 58 -14.90 -2.40 -6.21
C GLY A 58 -13.80 -2.77 -5.21
N ALA A 59 -12.61 -2.16 -5.33
CA ALA A 59 -11.57 -2.32 -4.33
C ALA A 59 -11.79 -1.36 -3.14
N VAL A 60 -11.48 -1.83 -1.94
CA VAL A 60 -11.34 -0.97 -0.76
C VAL A 60 -10.05 -0.15 -0.91
N VAL A 61 -10.11 1.12 -0.55
CA VAL A 61 -8.93 1.99 -0.54
C VAL A 61 -8.35 2.07 0.86
N ALA A 62 -7.04 1.86 0.98
CA ALA A 62 -6.25 2.09 2.17
C ALA A 62 -5.11 3.07 1.85
N ALA A 63 -4.90 4.06 2.70
CA ALA A 63 -3.82 5.03 2.59
C ALA A 63 -2.68 4.67 3.54
N LEU A 64 -1.45 4.65 3.04
CA LEU A 64 -0.25 4.55 3.87
C LEU A 64 0.14 5.97 4.28
N ASP A 65 -0.07 6.31 5.54
CA ASP A 65 0.20 7.63 6.10
C ASP A 65 0.80 7.46 7.50
N GLU A 66 1.87 8.19 7.82
CA GLU A 66 2.54 8.12 9.13
C GLU A 66 1.62 8.51 10.32
N ARG A 67 0.55 9.25 10.03
CA ARG A 67 -0.50 9.62 11.01
C ARG A 67 -1.62 8.58 11.09
N GLY A 68 -1.50 7.49 10.35
CA GLY A 68 -2.46 6.40 10.35
C GLY A 68 -2.44 5.58 11.64
N ARG A 69 -3.20 4.50 11.64
CA ARG A 69 -3.26 3.57 12.76
C ARG A 69 -2.13 2.56 12.66
N ASP A 70 -1.43 2.35 13.77
CA ASP A 70 -0.55 1.20 13.94
C ASP A 70 -1.41 -0.04 14.21
N LEU A 71 -1.35 -0.99 13.31
CA LEU A 71 -2.00 -2.28 13.47
C LEU A 71 -0.96 -3.36 13.70
N THR A 72 -1.21 -4.24 14.65
CA THR A 72 -0.44 -5.49 14.73
C THR A 72 -0.70 -6.36 13.49
N SER A 73 0.23 -7.23 13.13
CA SER A 73 0.05 -8.13 11.98
C SER A 73 -1.24 -8.98 12.05
N PRO A 74 -1.65 -9.51 13.22
CA PRO A 74 -2.95 -10.18 13.35
C PRO A 74 -4.15 -9.25 13.14
N GLU A 75 -4.11 -8.00 13.60
CA GLU A 75 -5.18 -7.03 13.36
C GLU A 75 -5.28 -6.66 11.88
N PHE A 76 -4.13 -6.47 11.22
CA PHE A 76 -4.09 -6.24 9.79
C PHE A 76 -4.66 -7.42 9.00
N ALA A 77 -4.28 -8.66 9.35
CA ALA A 77 -4.82 -9.86 8.73
C ALA A 77 -6.35 -9.95 8.87
N ARG A 78 -6.89 -9.73 10.08
CA ARG A 78 -8.35 -9.69 10.33
C ARG A 78 -9.05 -8.59 9.53
N ARG A 79 -8.41 -7.43 9.35
CA ARG A 79 -8.97 -6.34 8.55
C ARG A 79 -9.12 -6.76 7.08
N LEU A 80 -8.10 -7.40 6.52
CA LEU A 80 -8.12 -7.90 5.14
C LEU A 80 -9.17 -9.02 4.95
N GLU A 81 -9.27 -9.93 5.92
CA GLU A 81 -10.29 -10.96 5.95
C GLU A 81 -11.69 -10.37 5.96
N GLY A 82 -11.95 -9.38 6.84
CA GLY A 82 -13.24 -8.70 6.90
C GLY A 82 -13.63 -8.02 5.58
N TRP A 83 -12.70 -7.44 4.84
CA TRP A 83 -12.99 -6.89 3.52
C TRP A 83 -13.37 -7.97 2.51
N ARG A 84 -12.69 -9.11 2.54
CA ARG A 84 -13.02 -10.26 1.69
C ARG A 84 -14.42 -10.78 2.01
N ASP A 85 -14.75 -10.93 3.29
CA ASP A 85 -16.03 -11.45 3.76
C ASP A 85 -17.20 -10.50 3.45
N GLN A 86 -16.93 -9.20 3.34
CA GLN A 86 -17.86 -8.17 2.86
C GLN A 86 -18.03 -8.18 1.32
N GLY A 87 -17.34 -9.07 0.61
CA GLY A 87 -17.44 -9.22 -0.84
C GLY A 87 -16.65 -8.21 -1.66
N HIS A 88 -15.70 -7.49 -1.05
CA HIS A 88 -14.82 -6.61 -1.81
C HIS A 88 -13.89 -7.40 -2.73
N ARG A 89 -13.71 -6.90 -3.97
CA ARG A 89 -12.91 -7.57 -5.01
C ARG A 89 -11.41 -7.48 -4.79
N GLY A 90 -10.98 -6.66 -3.85
CA GLY A 90 -9.57 -6.46 -3.49
C GLY A 90 -9.38 -5.21 -2.66
N ALA A 91 -8.13 -4.91 -2.35
CA ALA A 91 -7.72 -3.70 -1.66
C ALA A 91 -6.68 -2.93 -2.47
N ALA A 92 -6.86 -1.63 -2.61
CA ALA A 92 -5.91 -0.71 -3.22
C ALA A 92 -5.19 0.07 -2.11
N PHE A 93 -3.90 -0.17 -1.95
CA PHE A 93 -3.07 0.55 -0.99
C PHE A 93 -2.38 1.71 -1.71
N LEU A 94 -2.67 2.94 -1.29
CA LEU A 94 -2.09 4.15 -1.85
C LEU A 94 -0.84 4.55 -1.07
N ILE A 95 0.26 4.76 -1.77
CA ILE A 95 1.56 5.16 -1.20
C ILE A 95 1.98 6.46 -1.87
N GLY A 96 2.10 7.53 -1.09
CA GLY A 96 2.52 8.85 -1.58
C GLY A 96 3.99 8.92 -1.97
N GLY A 97 4.36 10.02 -2.60
CA GLY A 97 5.75 10.40 -2.86
C GLY A 97 6.42 11.04 -1.64
N ALA A 98 7.47 11.83 -1.89
CA ALA A 98 8.23 12.50 -0.83
C ALA A 98 7.38 13.49 0.00
N ASP A 99 6.35 14.09 -0.61
CA ASP A 99 5.46 15.04 0.05
C ASP A 99 4.22 14.37 0.69
N GLY A 100 4.20 13.03 0.74
CA GLY A 100 3.07 12.25 1.26
C GLY A 100 1.85 12.23 0.34
N LEU A 101 0.70 11.82 0.87
CA LEU A 101 -0.57 11.75 0.16
C LEU A 101 -1.36 13.06 0.24
N ASP A 102 -1.98 13.44 -0.86
CA ASP A 102 -2.95 14.55 -0.90
C ASP A 102 -4.20 14.22 -0.08
N GLU A 103 -4.86 15.24 0.45
CA GLU A 103 -6.05 15.10 1.28
C GLU A 103 -7.19 14.33 0.57
N ARG A 104 -7.33 14.48 -0.75
CA ARG A 104 -8.35 13.75 -1.53
C ARG A 104 -8.06 12.25 -1.58
N ALA A 105 -6.79 11.87 -1.71
CA ALA A 105 -6.38 10.46 -1.66
C ALA A 105 -6.60 9.87 -0.26
N CYS A 106 -6.30 10.66 0.79
CA CYS A 106 -6.60 10.29 2.17
C CYS A 106 -8.11 10.16 2.40
N ALA A 107 -8.92 11.14 1.97
CA ALA A 107 -10.37 11.13 2.15
C ALA A 107 -11.08 9.95 1.47
N ALA A 108 -10.50 9.43 0.38
CA ALA A 108 -11.02 8.24 -0.31
C ALA A 108 -10.72 6.93 0.43
N ALA A 109 -9.85 6.94 1.43
CA ALA A 109 -9.41 5.73 2.12
C ALA A 109 -10.31 5.38 3.30
N GLY A 110 -10.78 4.13 3.33
CA GLY A 110 -11.49 3.55 4.48
C GLY A 110 -10.55 3.09 5.61
N LEU A 111 -9.25 3.06 5.36
CA LEU A 111 -8.22 2.76 6.33
C LEU A 111 -7.00 3.65 6.10
N HIS A 112 -6.52 4.31 7.15
CA HIS A 112 -5.23 4.95 7.21
C HIS A 112 -4.29 4.05 8.02
N LEU A 113 -3.26 3.52 7.37
CA LEU A 113 -2.32 2.56 7.96
C LEU A 113 -0.95 3.21 8.11
N ALA A 114 -0.36 3.11 9.30
CA ALA A 114 1.02 3.47 9.57
C ALA A 114 1.89 2.23 9.83
N PHE A 115 3.17 2.33 9.54
CA PHE A 115 4.21 1.39 9.97
C PHE A 115 5.07 2.01 11.07
N GLY A 116 4.42 2.46 12.16
CA GLY A 116 5.03 3.20 13.23
C GLY A 116 5.03 4.71 13.00
N ARG A 117 5.58 5.45 13.97
CA ARG A 117 5.63 6.92 13.97
C ARG A 117 6.80 7.50 13.18
N GLN A 118 7.64 6.64 12.62
CA GLN A 118 8.81 7.07 11.85
C GLN A 118 8.43 7.28 10.39
N THR A 119 9.09 8.25 9.75
CA THR A 119 8.99 8.45 8.32
C THR A 119 9.85 7.39 7.60
N TRP A 120 9.27 6.69 6.66
CA TRP A 120 9.94 5.66 5.88
C TRP A 120 10.07 6.06 4.41
N PRO A 121 11.18 5.76 3.75
CA PRO A 121 11.28 5.90 2.31
C PRO A 121 10.16 5.10 1.61
N HIS A 122 9.44 5.73 0.68
CA HIS A 122 8.28 5.13 0.03
C HIS A 122 8.57 3.77 -0.64
N ARG A 123 9.80 3.52 -1.08
CA ARG A 123 10.21 2.22 -1.64
C ARG A 123 10.30 1.13 -0.58
N LEU A 124 10.80 1.44 0.61
CA LEU A 124 10.79 0.51 1.73
C LEU A 124 9.36 0.23 2.19
N VAL A 125 8.49 1.24 2.21
CA VAL A 125 7.05 1.05 2.54
C VAL A 125 6.42 0.02 1.61
N ARG A 126 6.75 0.00 0.32
CA ARG A 126 6.26 -1.01 -0.64
C ARG A 126 6.67 -2.43 -0.26
N VAL A 127 7.93 -2.61 0.16
CA VAL A 127 8.46 -3.91 0.59
C VAL A 127 7.83 -4.34 1.91
N MET A 128 7.74 -3.44 2.88
CA MET A 128 7.12 -3.70 4.19
C MET A 128 5.65 -4.10 4.01
N LEU A 129 4.92 -3.41 3.14
CA LEU A 129 3.54 -3.75 2.84
C LEU A 129 3.41 -5.12 2.14
N ALA A 130 4.30 -5.43 1.19
CA ALA A 130 4.31 -6.74 0.54
C ALA A 130 4.57 -7.87 1.54
N GLU A 131 5.50 -7.67 2.47
CA GLU A 131 5.78 -8.60 3.58
C GLU A 131 4.55 -8.76 4.48
N GLN A 132 3.90 -7.66 4.88
CA GLN A 132 2.74 -7.73 5.76
C GLN A 132 1.52 -8.37 5.07
N LEU A 133 1.35 -8.21 3.77
CA LEU A 133 0.33 -8.92 3.00
C LEU A 133 0.63 -10.43 2.95
N TYR A 134 1.88 -10.81 2.68
CA TYR A 134 2.30 -12.21 2.75
C TYR A 134 2.09 -12.79 4.16
N ARG A 135 2.53 -12.07 5.21
CA ARG A 135 2.34 -12.47 6.61
C ARG A 135 0.87 -12.63 6.95
N ALA A 136 0.00 -11.72 6.49
CA ALA A 136 -1.44 -11.84 6.69
C ALA A 136 -2.01 -13.13 6.09
N THR A 137 -1.60 -13.52 4.88
CA THR A 137 -2.03 -14.79 4.29
C THR A 137 -1.57 -16.00 5.10
N THR A 138 -0.37 -15.94 5.69
CA THR A 138 0.15 -17.02 6.53
C THR A 138 -0.57 -17.11 7.87
N ILE A 139 -0.93 -15.97 8.48
CA ILE A 139 -1.73 -15.92 9.71
C ILE A 139 -3.09 -16.57 9.47
N LEU A 140 -3.80 -16.15 8.42
CA LEU A 140 -5.12 -16.65 8.11
C LEU A 140 -5.14 -18.14 7.72
N ALA A 141 -4.03 -18.65 7.20
CA ALA A 141 -3.85 -20.06 6.87
C ALA A 141 -3.31 -20.91 8.03
N GLY A 142 -3.01 -20.33 9.20
CA GLY A 142 -2.40 -21.05 10.31
C GLY A 142 -0.96 -21.54 10.03
N HIS A 143 -0.26 -20.90 9.09
CA HIS A 143 1.09 -21.32 8.70
C HIS A 143 2.15 -20.84 9.71
N PRO A 144 3.21 -21.63 10.00
CA PRO A 144 4.21 -21.33 11.04
C PRO A 144 5.13 -20.14 10.75
N TYR A 145 5.00 -19.46 9.62
CA TYR A 145 5.76 -18.25 9.32
C TYR A 145 5.54 -17.16 10.36
N HIS A 146 4.28 -17.03 10.84
CA HIS A 146 3.96 -16.11 11.93
C HIS A 146 4.10 -16.85 13.26
N ARG A 147 5.17 -16.56 13.97
CA ARG A 147 5.31 -16.92 15.39
C ARG A 147 4.92 -15.71 16.23
N ALA A 148 3.92 -15.88 17.06
CA ALA A 148 3.53 -14.88 18.05
C ALA A 148 4.61 -14.73 19.11
#